data_9ca99858a50dc52caa81429ad4039188
#
_entry.id   9ca99858a50dc52caa81429ad4039188
#
_cell.length_a   1.000
_cell.length_b   1.000
_cell.length_c   1.000
_cell.angle_alpha   90.00
_cell.angle_beta   90.00
_cell.angle_gamma   90.00
#
_symmetry.space_group_name_H-M   'P 1'
#
loop_
_entity.id
_entity.type
_entity.pdbx_description
1 polymer ?
#
loop_
_entity_poly.entity_id
_entity_poly.type
_entity_poly.pdbx_seq_one_letter_code
_entity_poly.pdbx_strand_id
1 'polypeptide(L)'
;MTEGYRHSSIADGKAAIMTLGLENGFKVDSTENPAIFTDEGLAQYDAVVFLSTTGNILDESQQIAFQRFIQSGGGYVGIHAASDTEYEWPWYGQLVGGYFVNHPAIQEARLIVEDPNDSSTRHLAAEWMHTDEWYNHRMVRDGLTILVSIDETSYNVGEDTSEGTTHPVSWKQEFDGGRSFYTNLGHREESWANPAFLTHVLEGLKWAMNGGTGSLLTPNESEFAQQILIENLREPMEIAPLPDGRVLMIERHGSVHLIDPATGSTKIAAEVEVFSEMEDGLLGLALDPGFEDNGWIYMYYSAPGDIAEQHLSRFYFDGQAVDLASEAILLKVPTQRAECCHA
;
A
#
# COMPACT_ATOMS: atom_id res chain seq x y z
N MET A 1 2.96 -13.87 14.75
CA MET A 1 4.26 -13.73 14.03
C MET A 1 5.06 -12.63 14.71
N THR A 2 6.27 -12.93 15.14
CA THR A 2 7.14 -11.98 15.84
C THR A 2 8.59 -12.34 15.48
N GLU A 3 9.31 -11.45 14.82
CA GLU A 3 10.74 -11.57 14.60
C GLU A 3 11.56 -10.83 15.69
N GLY A 4 10.93 -9.81 16.31
CA GLY A 4 11.47 -9.07 17.44
C GLY A 4 10.97 -9.58 18.78
N TYR A 5 10.58 -8.65 19.66
CA TYR A 5 10.09 -8.99 20.99
C TYR A 5 8.72 -9.69 20.92
N ARG A 6 8.57 -10.79 21.67
CA ARG A 6 7.29 -11.50 21.76
C ARG A 6 6.57 -11.14 23.06
N HIS A 7 5.43 -10.49 22.94
CA HIS A 7 4.61 -10.08 24.08
C HIS A 7 3.91 -11.28 24.74
N SER A 8 3.91 -11.32 26.07
CA SER A 8 3.25 -12.39 26.84
C SER A 8 1.73 -12.36 26.67
N SER A 9 1.15 -11.17 26.51
CA SER A 9 -0.29 -10.94 26.33
C SER A 9 -0.89 -11.49 25.03
N ILE A 10 -0.07 -11.94 24.07
CA ILE A 10 -0.58 -12.49 22.79
C ILE A 10 -1.53 -13.66 23.02
N ALA A 11 -1.29 -14.51 24.02
CA ALA A 11 -2.16 -15.65 24.31
C ALA A 11 -3.52 -15.20 24.81
N ASP A 12 -3.56 -14.24 25.73
CA ASP A 12 -4.80 -13.67 26.29
C ASP A 12 -5.57 -12.87 25.24
N GLY A 13 -4.87 -12.05 24.47
CA GLY A 13 -5.46 -11.29 23.37
C GLY A 13 -6.09 -12.19 22.31
N LYS A 14 -5.41 -13.27 21.92
CA LYS A 14 -5.96 -14.25 20.99
C LYS A 14 -7.23 -14.91 21.54
N ALA A 15 -7.22 -15.36 22.81
CA ALA A 15 -8.38 -15.96 23.45
C ALA A 15 -9.55 -14.98 23.55
N ALA A 16 -9.27 -13.73 23.93
CA ALA A 16 -10.27 -12.67 24.02
C ALA A 16 -10.93 -12.37 22.66
N ILE A 17 -10.14 -12.19 21.60
CA ILE A 17 -10.66 -11.90 20.24
C ILE A 17 -11.49 -13.10 19.73
N MET A 18 -11.08 -14.33 19.98
CA MET A 18 -11.87 -15.53 19.63
C MET A 18 -13.20 -15.56 20.37
N THR A 19 -13.21 -15.18 21.66
CA THR A 19 -14.43 -15.07 22.47
C THR A 19 -15.35 -13.97 21.94
N LEU A 20 -14.81 -12.80 21.64
CA LEU A 20 -15.56 -11.70 21.03
C LEU A 20 -16.21 -12.13 19.70
N GLY A 21 -15.50 -12.89 18.87
CA GLY A 21 -16.06 -13.45 17.64
C GLY A 21 -17.24 -14.37 17.90
N LEU A 22 -17.08 -15.32 18.81
CA LEU A 22 -18.14 -16.29 19.18
C LEU A 22 -19.40 -15.59 19.71
N GLU A 23 -19.21 -14.59 20.57
CA GLU A 23 -20.32 -13.86 21.20
C GLU A 23 -21.02 -12.87 20.27
N ASN A 24 -20.33 -12.43 19.21
CA ASN A 24 -20.82 -11.42 18.27
C ASN A 24 -21.09 -11.94 16.84
N GLY A 25 -21.01 -13.26 16.64
CA GLY A 25 -21.45 -13.92 15.40
C GLY A 25 -20.48 -13.83 14.22
N PHE A 26 -19.19 -13.66 14.48
CA PHE A 26 -18.16 -13.78 13.46
C PHE A 26 -17.08 -14.81 13.82
N LYS A 27 -16.52 -15.45 12.80
CA LYS A 27 -15.49 -16.47 12.96
C LYS A 27 -14.11 -15.82 13.09
N VAL A 28 -13.29 -16.34 13.98
CA VAL A 28 -11.90 -15.94 14.15
C VAL A 28 -10.99 -17.14 13.97
N ASP A 29 -10.10 -17.07 12.97
CA ASP A 29 -9.01 -18.00 12.82
C ASP A 29 -7.71 -17.32 13.27
N SER A 30 -6.84 -18.07 13.95
CA SER A 30 -5.55 -17.52 14.40
C SER A 30 -4.38 -18.32 13.86
N THR A 31 -3.36 -17.64 13.38
CA THR A 31 -2.15 -18.27 12.85
C THR A 31 -0.90 -17.47 13.20
N GLU A 32 0.23 -18.15 13.27
CA GLU A 32 1.56 -17.53 13.24
C GLU A 32 2.33 -17.93 11.98
N ASN A 33 1.64 -18.54 11.01
CA ASN A 33 2.23 -18.95 9.74
C ASN A 33 1.91 -17.90 8.65
N PRO A 34 2.92 -17.17 8.13
CA PRO A 34 2.71 -16.16 7.11
C PRO A 34 2.27 -16.73 5.74
N ALA A 35 2.36 -18.05 5.53
CA ALA A 35 1.93 -18.68 4.29
C ALA A 35 0.43 -18.51 3.98
N ILE A 36 -0.39 -18.04 4.94
CA ILE A 36 -1.79 -17.67 4.70
C ILE A 36 -1.92 -16.39 3.86
N PHE A 37 -0.90 -15.54 3.82
CA PHE A 37 -0.91 -14.30 3.08
C PHE A 37 -0.72 -14.56 1.58
N THR A 38 -1.77 -15.07 0.97
CA THR A 38 -1.96 -15.23 -0.47
C THR A 38 -3.34 -14.68 -0.83
N ASP A 39 -3.56 -14.35 -2.10
CA ASP A 39 -4.88 -13.86 -2.55
C ASP A 39 -5.99 -14.85 -2.17
N GLU A 40 -5.79 -16.15 -2.38
CA GLU A 40 -6.74 -17.20 -2.01
C GLU A 40 -6.90 -17.34 -0.49
N GLY A 41 -5.80 -17.29 0.26
CA GLY A 41 -5.80 -17.43 1.72
C GLY A 41 -6.52 -16.30 2.41
N LEU A 42 -6.36 -15.07 1.93
CA LEU A 42 -6.99 -13.88 2.50
C LEU A 42 -8.45 -13.70 2.04
N ALA A 43 -8.84 -14.28 0.88
CA ALA A 43 -10.19 -14.16 0.30
C ALA A 43 -11.35 -14.55 1.23
N GLN A 44 -11.09 -15.33 2.23
CA GLN A 44 -12.10 -15.85 3.15
C GLN A 44 -12.31 -14.99 4.41
N TYR A 45 -11.59 -13.86 4.53
CA TYR A 45 -11.63 -13.00 5.72
C TYR A 45 -12.13 -11.60 5.36
N ASP A 46 -12.88 -10.98 6.28
CA ASP A 46 -13.31 -9.59 6.18
C ASP A 46 -12.27 -8.63 6.76
N ALA A 47 -11.45 -9.09 7.70
CA ALA A 47 -10.37 -8.32 8.30
C ALA A 47 -9.20 -9.20 8.75
N VAL A 48 -8.01 -8.59 8.79
CA VAL A 48 -6.78 -9.18 9.35
C VAL A 48 -6.38 -8.41 10.60
N VAL A 49 -6.08 -9.15 11.68
CA VAL A 49 -5.63 -8.57 12.95
C VAL A 49 -4.14 -8.85 13.16
N PHE A 50 -3.35 -7.80 13.27
CA PHE A 50 -1.98 -7.89 13.74
C PHE A 50 -1.96 -7.67 15.25
N LEU A 51 -1.92 -8.78 15.99
CA LEU A 51 -1.91 -8.78 17.45
C LEU A 51 -0.48 -8.82 17.96
N SER A 52 0.03 -7.68 18.39
CA SER A 52 1.38 -7.50 18.94
C SER A 52 2.46 -8.17 18.08
N THR A 53 2.36 -8.01 16.76
CA THR A 53 3.39 -8.44 15.81
C THR A 53 4.62 -7.54 15.91
N THR A 54 5.82 -8.04 15.59
CA THR A 54 7.07 -7.27 15.63
C THR A 54 8.02 -7.71 14.53
N GLY A 55 8.76 -6.76 13.95
CA GLY A 55 9.75 -7.02 12.91
C GLY A 55 9.16 -7.26 11.52
N ASN A 56 9.98 -7.73 10.58
CA ASN A 56 9.58 -8.00 9.20
C ASN A 56 8.98 -9.41 9.12
N ILE A 57 7.67 -9.54 9.15
CA ILE A 57 6.95 -10.81 9.28
C ILE A 57 6.40 -11.36 7.95
N LEU A 58 6.44 -10.56 6.89
CA LEU A 58 5.95 -10.92 5.55
C LEU A 58 7.07 -10.78 4.53
N ASP A 59 7.18 -11.73 3.61
CA ASP A 59 7.98 -11.57 2.40
C ASP A 59 7.25 -10.71 1.35
N GLU A 60 7.95 -10.34 0.28
CA GLU A 60 7.42 -9.45 -0.76
C GLU A 60 6.12 -9.98 -1.40
N SER A 61 6.03 -11.29 -1.64
CA SER A 61 4.83 -11.90 -2.23
C SER A 61 3.63 -11.83 -1.28
N GLN A 62 3.87 -12.00 0.02
CA GLN A 62 2.87 -11.91 1.07
C GLN A 62 2.44 -10.45 1.31
N GLN A 63 3.38 -9.50 1.25
CA GLN A 63 3.09 -8.06 1.29
C GLN A 63 2.17 -7.66 0.14
N ILE A 64 2.47 -8.08 -1.08
CA ILE A 64 1.64 -7.82 -2.27
C ILE A 64 0.23 -8.38 -2.09
N ALA A 65 0.09 -9.62 -1.62
CA ALA A 65 -1.21 -10.23 -1.38
C ALA A 65 -2.01 -9.49 -0.29
N PHE A 66 -1.34 -9.07 0.79
CA PHE A 66 -1.98 -8.30 1.84
C PHE A 66 -2.39 -6.89 1.37
N GLN A 67 -1.56 -6.23 0.57
CA GLN A 67 -1.91 -4.95 -0.04
C GLN A 67 -3.17 -5.07 -0.91
N ARG A 68 -3.24 -6.08 -1.77
CA ARG A 68 -4.44 -6.34 -2.60
C ARG A 68 -5.68 -6.62 -1.76
N PHE A 69 -5.53 -7.35 -0.65
CA PHE A 69 -6.62 -7.59 0.30
C PHE A 69 -7.20 -6.27 0.81
N ILE A 70 -6.36 -5.33 1.27
CA ILE A 70 -6.81 -4.00 1.72
C ILE A 70 -7.43 -3.22 0.56
N GLN A 71 -6.79 -3.20 -0.62
CA GLN A 71 -7.29 -2.51 -1.81
C GLN A 71 -8.65 -2.99 -2.29
N SER A 72 -8.98 -4.26 -2.01
CA SER A 72 -10.30 -4.83 -2.32
C SER A 72 -11.37 -4.54 -1.27
N GLY A 73 -11.08 -3.72 -0.26
CA GLY A 73 -12.02 -3.34 0.80
C GLY A 73 -11.82 -4.12 2.11
N GLY A 74 -10.79 -4.96 2.20
CA GLY A 74 -10.46 -5.69 3.42
C GLY A 74 -10.10 -4.78 4.59
N GLY A 75 -10.37 -5.25 5.82
CA GLY A 75 -10.09 -4.53 7.05
C GLY A 75 -8.73 -4.88 7.65
N TYR A 76 -8.12 -3.90 8.29
CA TYR A 76 -6.93 -4.09 9.12
C TYR A 76 -7.19 -3.62 10.54
N VAL A 77 -6.73 -4.40 11.51
CA VAL A 77 -6.72 -4.03 12.93
C VAL A 77 -5.33 -4.26 13.50
N GLY A 78 -4.66 -3.18 13.88
CA GLY A 78 -3.37 -3.21 14.56
C GLY A 78 -3.55 -3.06 16.05
N ILE A 79 -2.92 -3.95 16.83
CA ILE A 79 -2.96 -3.90 18.29
C ILE A 79 -1.55 -3.85 18.83
N HIS A 80 -1.30 -2.86 19.67
CA HIS A 80 -0.06 -2.62 20.38
C HIS A 80 1.16 -2.64 19.44
N ALA A 81 2.02 -3.66 19.54
CA ALA A 81 3.24 -3.77 18.75
C ALA A 81 3.02 -4.00 17.25
N ALA A 82 1.77 -3.97 16.77
CA ALA A 82 1.54 -3.91 15.33
C ALA A 82 2.19 -2.67 14.67
N SER A 83 2.43 -1.60 15.42
CA SER A 83 3.21 -0.44 14.97
C SER A 83 4.73 -0.65 14.98
N ASP A 84 5.22 -1.74 15.59
CA ASP A 84 6.63 -2.20 15.60
C ASP A 84 6.88 -3.28 14.53
N THR A 85 6.22 -3.16 13.39
CA THR A 85 6.17 -4.20 12.36
C THR A 85 6.43 -3.56 10.99
N GLU A 86 7.12 -4.29 10.08
CA GLU A 86 7.30 -3.94 8.67
C GLU A 86 7.91 -2.54 8.43
N TYR A 87 8.96 -2.18 9.13
CA TYR A 87 9.60 -0.86 9.03
C TYR A 87 10.15 -0.53 7.65
N GLU A 88 10.51 -1.55 6.89
CA GLU A 88 11.07 -1.42 5.53
C GLU A 88 10.00 -1.37 4.44
N TRP A 89 8.71 -1.48 4.83
CA TRP A 89 7.58 -1.42 3.92
C TRP A 89 6.76 -0.13 4.13
N PRO A 90 7.04 0.97 3.38
CA PRO A 90 6.41 2.27 3.60
C PRO A 90 4.89 2.26 3.45
N TRP A 91 4.33 1.38 2.60
CA TRP A 91 2.90 1.22 2.45
C TRP A 91 2.24 0.74 3.77
N TYR A 92 2.88 -0.20 4.46
CA TYR A 92 2.39 -0.66 5.77
C TYR A 92 2.42 0.46 6.81
N GLY A 93 3.44 1.30 6.82
CA GLY A 93 3.50 2.49 7.67
C GLY A 93 2.32 3.44 7.44
N GLN A 94 1.91 3.62 6.18
CA GLN A 94 0.72 4.40 5.86
C GLN A 94 -0.57 3.70 6.29
N LEU A 95 -0.65 2.37 6.19
CA LEU A 95 -1.79 1.57 6.65
C LEU A 95 -1.96 1.64 8.17
N VAL A 96 -0.89 1.41 8.93
CA VAL A 96 -0.94 1.46 10.40
C VAL A 96 -1.02 2.89 10.94
N GLY A 97 -0.52 3.88 10.20
CA GLY A 97 -0.59 5.33 10.50
C GLY A 97 0.61 5.89 11.25
N GLY A 98 1.33 5.09 12.02
CA GLY A 98 2.51 5.47 12.78
C GLY A 98 3.38 4.29 13.15
N TYR A 99 4.68 4.50 13.22
CA TYR A 99 5.64 3.50 13.69
C TYR A 99 6.04 3.74 15.15
N PHE A 100 6.18 2.65 15.90
CA PHE A 100 6.76 2.66 17.24
C PHE A 100 8.18 3.25 17.23
N VAL A 101 8.49 4.03 18.25
CA VAL A 101 9.82 4.61 18.47
C VAL A 101 10.44 4.09 19.78
N ASN A 102 9.73 4.31 20.88
CA ASN A 102 10.12 3.89 22.23
C ASN A 102 8.92 3.98 23.17
N HIS A 103 9.12 3.64 24.44
CA HIS A 103 8.12 3.77 25.50
C HIS A 103 8.77 3.99 26.86
N PRO A 104 8.11 4.70 27.80
CA PRO A 104 8.49 4.71 29.21
C PRO A 104 8.11 3.40 29.92
N ALA A 105 8.37 3.28 31.20
CA ALA A 105 7.92 2.15 31.98
C ALA A 105 6.37 2.03 32.01
N ILE A 106 5.87 0.79 32.08
CA ILE A 106 4.42 0.49 32.24
C ILE A 106 3.89 1.25 33.47
N GLN A 107 2.81 1.99 33.28
CA GLN A 107 2.20 2.81 34.32
C GLN A 107 0.75 3.19 34.00
N GLU A 108 0.02 3.63 35.04
CA GLU A 108 -1.31 4.18 34.87
C GLU A 108 -1.22 5.58 34.27
N ALA A 109 -2.10 5.87 33.32
CA ALA A 109 -2.23 7.22 32.73
C ALA A 109 -3.70 7.53 32.43
N ARG A 110 -3.97 8.83 32.25
CA ARG A 110 -5.28 9.34 31.86
C ARG A 110 -5.36 9.38 30.33
N LEU A 111 -6.32 8.65 29.83
CA LEU A 111 -6.70 8.66 28.41
C LEU A 111 -7.84 9.65 28.20
N ILE A 112 -7.77 10.38 27.09
CA ILE A 112 -8.78 11.37 26.67
C ILE A 112 -9.48 10.79 25.44
N VAL A 113 -10.81 10.70 25.50
CA VAL A 113 -11.64 10.29 24.37
C VAL A 113 -11.84 11.48 23.44
N GLU A 114 -11.22 11.44 22.25
CA GLU A 114 -11.25 12.54 21.28
C GLU A 114 -12.53 12.51 20.43
N ASP A 115 -13.03 11.33 20.07
CA ASP A 115 -14.32 11.18 19.39
C ASP A 115 -15.30 10.35 20.23
N PRO A 116 -16.14 10.98 21.05
CA PRO A 116 -17.09 10.30 21.91
C PRO A 116 -18.32 9.75 21.14
N ASN A 117 -18.45 10.01 19.85
CA ASN A 117 -19.54 9.50 19.00
C ASN A 117 -19.15 8.24 18.23
N ASP A 118 -17.87 7.94 18.17
CA ASP A 118 -17.42 6.72 17.49
C ASP A 118 -17.89 5.46 18.20
N SER A 119 -18.20 4.42 17.45
CA SER A 119 -18.66 3.15 18.01
C SER A 119 -17.66 2.54 18.98
N SER A 120 -16.36 2.68 18.71
CA SER A 120 -15.28 2.10 19.51
C SER A 120 -14.96 2.90 20.79
N THR A 121 -15.52 4.10 20.96
CA THR A 121 -15.20 4.98 22.10
C THR A 121 -16.43 5.47 22.86
N ARG A 122 -17.62 5.50 22.26
CA ARG A 122 -18.85 6.05 22.87
C ARG A 122 -19.28 5.41 24.19
N HIS A 123 -18.76 4.20 24.52
CA HIS A 123 -19.00 3.52 25.79
C HIS A 123 -17.99 3.94 26.87
N LEU A 124 -16.92 4.64 26.50
CA LEU A 124 -15.89 5.14 27.41
C LEU A 124 -16.36 6.45 28.07
N ALA A 125 -15.88 6.70 29.28
CA ALA A 125 -15.98 8.03 29.86
C ALA A 125 -15.05 9.00 29.10
N ALA A 126 -15.35 10.30 29.13
CA ALA A 126 -14.53 11.32 28.45
C ALA A 126 -13.06 11.27 28.90
N GLU A 127 -12.81 10.90 30.14
CA GLU A 127 -11.49 10.56 30.68
C GLU A 127 -11.52 9.12 31.18
N TRP A 128 -10.54 8.31 30.77
CA TRP A 128 -10.44 6.90 31.10
C TRP A 128 -9.07 6.60 31.72
N MET A 129 -9.03 6.16 32.98
CA MET A 129 -7.78 5.73 33.62
C MET A 129 -7.47 4.30 33.20
N HIS A 130 -6.27 4.09 32.68
CA HIS A 130 -5.81 2.78 32.24
C HIS A 130 -4.32 2.58 32.54
N THR A 131 -3.92 1.35 32.79
CA THR A 131 -2.50 0.98 32.98
C THR A 131 -2.07 0.13 31.81
N ASP A 132 -1.10 0.63 31.07
CA ASP A 132 -0.52 -0.11 29.94
C ASP A 132 0.91 0.38 29.65
N GLU A 133 1.52 -0.09 28.56
CA GLU A 133 2.77 0.40 28.00
C GLU A 133 2.46 1.44 26.92
N TRP A 134 2.91 2.68 27.18
CA TRP A 134 2.56 3.82 26.34
C TRP A 134 3.64 4.05 25.27
N TYR A 135 3.31 3.73 24.02
CA TYR A 135 4.20 3.90 22.87
C TYR A 135 4.22 5.36 22.41
N ASN A 136 5.43 5.86 22.20
CA ASN A 136 5.66 7.05 21.39
C ASN A 136 5.75 6.62 19.92
N HIS A 137 5.08 7.34 19.04
CA HIS A 137 4.98 7.00 17.65
C HIS A 137 5.63 8.05 16.75
N ARG A 138 6.33 7.61 15.72
CA ARG A 138 6.63 8.44 14.57
C ARG A 138 5.44 8.35 13.61
N MET A 139 4.58 9.36 13.63
CA MET A 139 3.44 9.43 12.72
C MET A 139 3.95 9.57 11.29
N VAL A 140 3.40 8.77 10.38
CA VAL A 140 3.81 8.75 8.96
C VAL A 140 2.67 9.15 8.03
N ARG A 141 1.48 9.42 8.59
CA ARG A 141 0.30 9.83 7.84
C ARG A 141 -0.45 10.96 8.56
N ASP A 142 -0.83 11.98 7.78
CA ASP A 142 -1.76 13.02 8.22
C ASP A 142 -3.21 12.60 7.99
N GLY A 143 -4.14 13.26 8.70
CA GLY A 143 -5.59 13.08 8.49
C GLY A 143 -6.19 11.82 9.11
N LEU A 144 -5.50 11.20 10.08
CA LEU A 144 -6.06 10.13 10.90
C LEU A 144 -7.21 10.66 11.75
N THR A 145 -8.28 9.85 11.90
CA THR A 145 -9.30 10.10 12.91
C THR A 145 -8.78 9.59 14.25
N ILE A 146 -8.35 10.50 15.11
CA ILE A 146 -7.88 10.16 16.45
C ILE A 146 -9.09 9.82 17.31
N LEU A 147 -9.06 8.69 17.97
CA LEU A 147 -10.11 8.14 18.80
C LEU A 147 -9.83 8.38 20.30
N VAL A 148 -8.57 8.12 20.68
CA VAL A 148 -8.09 8.27 22.05
C VAL A 148 -6.68 8.83 22.01
N SER A 149 -6.44 9.85 22.87
CA SER A 149 -5.12 10.38 23.18
C SER A 149 -4.75 10.09 24.63
N ILE A 150 -3.47 10.21 24.99
CA ILE A 150 -2.99 10.12 26.36
C ILE A 150 -2.57 11.50 26.86
N ASP A 151 -2.94 11.82 28.08
CA ASP A 151 -2.51 13.05 28.77
C ASP A 151 -1.14 12.85 29.40
N GLU A 152 -0.10 13.36 28.75
CA GLU A 152 1.28 13.26 29.21
C GLU A 152 1.53 13.90 30.59
N THR A 153 0.64 14.78 31.08
CA THR A 153 0.76 15.34 32.43
C THR A 153 0.35 14.35 33.51
N SER A 154 -0.31 13.25 33.15
CA SER A 154 -0.85 12.25 34.07
C SER A 154 0.10 11.11 34.40
N TYR A 155 1.24 11.01 33.70
CA TYR A 155 2.22 9.92 33.90
C TYR A 155 3.66 10.42 33.68
N ASN A 156 4.64 9.57 33.99
CA ASN A 156 6.05 9.90 33.77
C ASN A 156 6.46 9.51 32.35
N VAL A 157 6.55 10.47 31.45
CA VAL A 157 6.94 10.26 30.03
C VAL A 157 8.39 9.82 29.86
N GLY A 158 9.25 9.95 30.88
CA GLY A 158 10.69 9.72 30.77
C GLY A 158 11.44 10.91 30.14
N GLU A 159 12.73 10.71 29.94
CA GLU A 159 13.56 11.68 29.22
C GLU A 159 13.45 11.40 27.71
N ASP A 160 13.31 12.43 26.89
CA ASP A 160 13.28 12.39 25.42
C ASP A 160 12.13 11.59 24.77
N THR A 161 11.01 11.38 25.47
CA THR A 161 9.90 10.55 24.97
C THR A 161 8.57 11.28 24.82
N SER A 162 8.51 12.57 25.13
CA SER A 162 7.26 13.36 25.00
C SER A 162 6.90 13.62 23.54
N GLU A 163 5.63 13.33 23.18
CA GLU A 163 5.04 13.72 21.88
C GLU A 163 4.33 15.09 21.96
N GLY A 164 4.24 15.70 23.13
CA GLY A 164 3.68 17.01 23.35
C GLY A 164 2.18 17.00 23.70
N THR A 165 1.44 18.03 23.26
CA THR A 165 0.05 18.23 23.69
C THR A 165 -0.95 17.27 23.06
N THR A 166 -0.58 16.59 22.01
CA THR A 166 -1.42 15.57 21.35
C THR A 166 -0.59 14.30 21.21
N HIS A 167 -0.91 13.29 22.02
CA HIS A 167 -0.25 12.00 21.96
C HIS A 167 -1.29 10.92 21.65
N PRO A 168 -1.50 10.59 20.35
CA PRO A 168 -2.49 9.61 19.95
C PRO A 168 -2.09 8.19 20.40
N VAL A 169 -3.05 7.46 20.97
CA VAL A 169 -2.88 6.05 21.35
C VAL A 169 -3.88 5.12 20.65
N SER A 170 -4.92 5.69 20.01
CA SER A 170 -5.82 4.93 19.14
C SER A 170 -6.37 5.81 18.04
N TRP A 171 -6.43 5.27 16.82
CA TRP A 171 -6.93 5.96 15.63
C TRP A 171 -7.50 5.00 14.60
N LYS A 172 -8.18 5.57 13.61
CA LYS A 172 -8.67 4.84 12.45
C LYS A 172 -8.59 5.68 11.19
N GLN A 173 -8.67 5.03 10.05
CA GLN A 173 -8.68 5.68 8.74
C GLN A 173 -9.29 4.77 7.66
N GLU A 174 -9.79 5.38 6.61
CA GLU A 174 -9.94 4.70 5.32
C GLU A 174 -8.61 4.83 4.57
N PHE A 175 -8.11 3.73 4.05
CA PHE A 175 -6.82 3.68 3.39
C PHE A 175 -6.82 2.69 2.24
N ASP A 176 -6.39 3.16 1.06
CA ASP A 176 -6.13 2.36 -0.14
C ASP A 176 -7.27 1.39 -0.49
N GLY A 177 -8.52 1.82 -0.33
CA GLY A 177 -9.72 1.02 -0.59
C GLY A 177 -10.30 0.28 0.60
N GLY A 178 -9.51 0.04 1.65
CA GLY A 178 -9.93 -0.65 2.88
C GLY A 178 -10.02 0.26 4.09
N ARG A 179 -10.03 -0.34 5.27
CA ARG A 179 -10.14 0.34 6.58
C ARG A 179 -9.07 -0.14 7.54
N SER A 180 -8.48 0.78 8.27
CA SER A 180 -7.46 0.52 9.27
C SER A 180 -7.87 1.11 10.61
N PHE A 181 -7.88 0.28 11.63
CA PHE A 181 -8.03 0.65 13.04
C PHE A 181 -6.77 0.26 13.79
N TYR A 182 -6.28 1.14 14.66
CA TYR A 182 -5.12 0.87 15.51
C TYR A 182 -5.40 1.29 16.95
N THR A 183 -4.90 0.50 17.90
CA THR A 183 -4.84 0.85 19.33
C THR A 183 -3.50 0.42 19.93
N ASN A 184 -2.85 1.34 20.65
CA ASN A 184 -1.62 1.06 21.40
C ASN A 184 -1.85 0.14 22.61
N LEU A 185 -3.07 0.09 23.14
CA LEU A 185 -3.41 -0.71 24.31
C LEU A 185 -3.28 -2.21 24.01
N GLY A 186 -3.11 -3.01 25.06
CA GLY A 186 -3.07 -4.46 24.96
C GLY A 186 -1.72 -5.11 25.20
N HIS A 187 -0.73 -4.36 25.70
CA HIS A 187 0.54 -4.91 26.15
C HIS A 187 0.37 -5.91 27.30
N ARG A 188 -0.51 -5.57 28.25
CA ARG A 188 -0.69 -6.34 29.47
C ARG A 188 -1.78 -7.40 29.33
N GLU A 189 -1.58 -8.55 30.00
CA GLU A 189 -2.59 -9.60 30.07
C GLU A 189 -3.90 -9.09 30.71
N GLU A 190 -3.79 -8.24 31.74
CA GLU A 190 -4.97 -7.68 32.45
C GLU A 190 -5.83 -6.78 31.55
N SER A 191 -5.24 -6.12 30.55
CA SER A 191 -5.99 -5.33 29.58
C SER A 191 -7.03 -6.20 28.86
N TRP A 192 -6.73 -7.46 28.58
CA TRP A 192 -7.61 -8.42 27.90
C TRP A 192 -8.73 -8.97 28.79
N ALA A 193 -8.77 -8.61 30.08
CA ALA A 193 -9.91 -8.85 30.97
C ALA A 193 -10.72 -7.57 31.24
N ASN A 194 -10.33 -6.40 30.70
CA ASN A 194 -11.02 -5.13 30.91
C ASN A 194 -12.18 -4.96 29.92
N PRO A 195 -13.46 -4.90 30.38
CA PRO A 195 -14.61 -4.81 29.48
C PRO A 195 -14.61 -3.56 28.59
N ALA A 196 -14.07 -2.42 29.08
CA ALA A 196 -13.99 -1.19 28.31
C ALA A 196 -13.02 -1.35 27.13
N PHE A 197 -11.85 -1.93 27.36
CA PHE A 197 -10.88 -2.24 26.31
C PHE A 197 -11.43 -3.28 25.34
N LEU A 198 -12.04 -4.36 25.82
CA LEU A 198 -12.63 -5.38 24.96
C LEU A 198 -13.71 -4.81 24.04
N THR A 199 -14.56 -3.90 24.55
CA THR A 199 -15.56 -3.22 23.72
C THR A 199 -14.91 -2.29 22.70
N HIS A 200 -13.84 -1.58 23.06
CA HIS A 200 -13.05 -0.74 22.14
C HIS A 200 -12.49 -1.57 20.98
N VAL A 201 -11.88 -2.72 21.28
CA VAL A 201 -11.35 -3.65 20.26
C VAL A 201 -12.47 -4.24 19.41
N LEU A 202 -13.58 -4.68 20.02
CA LEU A 202 -14.71 -5.28 19.30
C LEU A 202 -15.30 -4.31 18.28
N GLU A 203 -15.55 -3.08 18.68
CA GLU A 203 -16.17 -2.10 17.79
C GLU A 203 -15.18 -1.60 16.71
N GLY A 204 -13.88 -1.54 17.03
CA GLY A 204 -12.82 -1.33 16.03
C GLY A 204 -12.76 -2.45 14.99
N LEU A 205 -12.85 -3.72 15.42
CA LEU A 205 -12.96 -4.90 14.55
C LEU A 205 -14.20 -4.81 13.65
N LYS A 206 -15.38 -4.56 14.24
CA LYS A 206 -16.63 -4.42 13.48
C LYS A 206 -16.56 -3.30 12.44
N TRP A 207 -15.96 -2.17 12.80
CA TRP A 207 -15.80 -1.06 11.89
C TRP A 207 -14.85 -1.42 10.74
N ALA A 208 -13.75 -2.10 11.02
CA ALA A 208 -12.81 -2.55 9.99
C ALA A 208 -13.46 -3.58 9.05
N MET A 209 -14.16 -4.59 9.59
CA MET A 209 -14.88 -5.61 8.80
C MET A 209 -15.99 -5.04 7.92
N ASN A 210 -16.68 -3.96 8.37
CA ASN A 210 -17.80 -3.38 7.61
C ASN A 210 -17.38 -2.41 6.49
N GLY A 211 -16.11 -2.31 6.19
CA GLY A 211 -15.55 -1.45 5.14
C GLY A 211 -15.78 -1.94 3.73
N GLY A 212 -15.90 -3.21 3.59
CA GLY A 212 -16.30 -3.85 2.36
C GLY A 212 -17.30 -4.95 2.65
N THR A 213 -18.23 -5.19 1.78
CA THR A 213 -18.69 -6.55 1.60
C THR A 213 -17.45 -7.29 1.10
N GLY A 214 -16.68 -7.87 2.04
CA GLY A 214 -15.46 -8.60 1.72
C GLY A 214 -15.73 -9.88 0.92
N SER A 215 -16.18 -9.66 -0.28
CA SER A 215 -15.71 -10.44 -1.37
C SER A 215 -14.38 -9.80 -1.71
N LEU A 216 -13.24 -10.42 -1.41
CA LEU A 216 -12.14 -10.28 -2.33
C LEU A 216 -12.83 -10.32 -3.68
N LEU A 217 -12.86 -9.18 -4.31
CA LEU A 217 -12.86 -9.20 -5.73
C LEU A 217 -11.51 -9.89 -6.07
N THR A 218 -11.48 -11.22 -6.06
CA THR A 218 -10.96 -11.87 -7.26
C THR A 218 -11.60 -11.04 -8.32
N PRO A 219 -10.82 -10.13 -9.03
CA PRO A 219 -11.42 -9.24 -10.00
C PRO A 219 -12.42 -10.14 -10.67
N ASN A 220 -13.72 -9.83 -10.47
CA ASN A 220 -14.73 -10.80 -10.85
C ASN A 220 -14.32 -11.12 -12.26
N GLU A 221 -13.87 -12.35 -12.54
CA GLU A 221 -13.36 -12.67 -13.89
C GLU A 221 -14.41 -12.28 -14.92
N SER A 222 -15.67 -12.06 -14.43
CA SER A 222 -16.78 -11.49 -15.18
C SER A 222 -16.75 -9.95 -15.32
N GLU A 223 -15.96 -9.20 -14.52
CA GLU A 223 -15.82 -7.73 -14.64
C GLU A 223 -14.54 -7.31 -15.36
N PHE A 224 -13.56 -8.20 -15.45
CA PHE A 224 -12.34 -8.01 -16.22
C PHE A 224 -12.25 -9.10 -17.29
N ALA A 225 -12.28 -8.71 -18.55
CA ALA A 225 -11.98 -9.61 -19.64
C ALA A 225 -10.50 -9.48 -20.02
N GLN A 226 -9.76 -10.59 -19.96
CA GLN A 226 -8.42 -10.62 -20.52
C GLN A 226 -8.55 -10.59 -22.05
N GLN A 227 -7.97 -9.58 -22.67
CA GLN A 227 -7.87 -9.48 -24.12
C GLN A 227 -6.40 -9.49 -24.54
N ILE A 228 -6.01 -10.46 -25.34
CA ILE A 228 -4.69 -10.47 -25.98
C ILE A 228 -4.75 -9.47 -27.13
N LEU A 229 -4.01 -8.38 -27.02
CA LEU A 229 -3.99 -7.33 -28.05
C LEU A 229 -3.00 -7.62 -29.17
N ILE A 230 -1.87 -8.27 -28.85
CA ILE A 230 -0.82 -8.61 -29.77
C ILE A 230 0.01 -9.79 -29.20
N GLU A 231 0.53 -10.65 -30.05
CA GLU A 231 1.39 -11.76 -29.69
C GLU A 231 2.75 -11.69 -30.41
N ASN A 232 3.69 -12.51 -29.96
CA ASN A 232 5.02 -12.65 -30.56
C ASN A 232 5.85 -11.36 -30.57
N LEU A 233 5.71 -10.54 -29.52
CA LEU A 233 6.49 -9.34 -29.32
C LEU A 233 7.95 -9.68 -29.03
N ARG A 234 8.84 -8.80 -29.51
CA ARG A 234 10.27 -8.89 -29.24
C ARG A 234 10.70 -7.80 -28.27
N GLU A 235 10.76 -8.17 -26.97
CA GLU A 235 11.17 -7.27 -25.89
C GLU A 235 10.29 -6.00 -25.82
N PRO A 236 8.98 -6.16 -25.50
CA PRO A 236 8.07 -5.02 -25.33
C PRO A 236 8.50 -4.18 -24.13
N MET A 237 8.47 -2.86 -24.27
CA MET A 237 8.96 -1.92 -23.26
C MET A 237 7.85 -1.12 -22.61
N GLU A 238 6.98 -0.49 -23.38
CA GLU A 238 5.96 0.39 -22.84
C GLU A 238 4.72 0.47 -23.74
N ILE A 239 3.58 0.84 -23.13
CA ILE A 239 2.32 1.07 -23.82
C ILE A 239 1.79 2.48 -23.49
N ALA A 240 1.15 3.13 -24.45
CA ALA A 240 0.45 4.39 -24.27
C ALA A 240 -0.98 4.29 -24.85
N PRO A 241 -2.02 4.20 -24.00
CA PRO A 241 -3.41 4.24 -24.45
C PRO A 241 -3.73 5.59 -25.08
N LEU A 242 -4.33 5.56 -26.27
CA LEU A 242 -4.78 6.75 -26.98
C LEU A 242 -6.20 7.14 -26.54
N PRO A 243 -6.58 8.43 -26.60
CA PRO A 243 -7.93 8.88 -26.22
C PRO A 243 -9.06 8.22 -27.02
N ASP A 244 -8.78 7.74 -28.23
CA ASP A 244 -9.76 7.05 -29.09
C ASP A 244 -9.88 5.54 -28.80
N GLY A 245 -9.22 5.03 -27.76
CA GLY A 245 -9.26 3.63 -27.33
C GLY A 245 -8.26 2.72 -28.02
N ARG A 246 -7.46 3.21 -28.96
CA ARG A 246 -6.33 2.48 -29.53
C ARG A 246 -5.12 2.55 -28.59
N VAL A 247 -4.09 1.78 -28.87
CA VAL A 247 -2.88 1.70 -28.03
C VAL A 247 -1.65 1.82 -28.92
N LEU A 248 -0.72 2.72 -28.55
CA LEU A 248 0.65 2.67 -29.03
C LEU A 248 1.47 1.75 -28.09
N MET A 249 2.36 0.95 -28.64
CA MET A 249 3.27 0.09 -27.91
C MET A 249 4.62 0.08 -28.57
N ILE A 250 5.69 0.05 -27.80
CA ILE A 250 7.07 0.06 -28.30
C ILE A 250 7.79 -1.23 -27.94
N GLU A 251 8.64 -1.65 -28.85
CA GLU A 251 9.65 -2.70 -28.64
C GLU A 251 11.04 -2.10 -28.54
N ARG A 252 11.90 -2.70 -27.72
CA ARG A 252 13.25 -2.22 -27.44
C ARG A 252 14.10 -1.98 -28.70
N HIS A 253 13.85 -2.78 -29.74
CA HIS A 253 14.59 -2.69 -31.01
C HIS A 253 14.11 -1.57 -31.95
N GLY A 254 13.14 -0.74 -31.53
CA GLY A 254 12.73 0.46 -32.27
C GLY A 254 11.35 0.40 -32.93
N SER A 255 10.68 -0.75 -32.92
CA SER A 255 9.34 -0.87 -33.51
C SER A 255 8.30 -0.15 -32.64
N VAL A 256 7.47 0.66 -33.27
CA VAL A 256 6.28 1.30 -32.66
C VAL A 256 5.05 0.69 -33.28
N HIS A 257 4.23 0.02 -32.49
CA HIS A 257 3.00 -0.62 -32.92
C HIS A 257 1.79 0.25 -32.61
N LEU A 258 0.85 0.33 -33.55
CA LEU A 258 -0.51 0.85 -33.31
C LEU A 258 -1.48 -0.32 -33.29
N ILE A 259 -2.16 -0.50 -32.16
CA ILE A 259 -3.07 -1.60 -31.88
C ILE A 259 -4.48 -1.04 -31.73
N ASP A 260 -5.45 -1.63 -32.40
CA ASP A 260 -6.86 -1.33 -32.22
C ASP A 260 -7.55 -2.50 -31.49
N PRO A 261 -7.83 -2.39 -30.19
CA PRO A 261 -8.49 -3.45 -29.43
C PRO A 261 -9.91 -3.77 -29.90
N ALA A 262 -10.61 -2.82 -30.50
CA ALA A 262 -11.98 -3.01 -30.97
C ALA A 262 -12.05 -3.90 -32.21
N THR A 263 -11.04 -3.83 -33.08
CA THR A 263 -11.00 -4.61 -34.32
C THR A 263 -10.00 -5.76 -34.27
N GLY A 264 -9.10 -5.76 -33.28
CA GLY A 264 -7.97 -6.70 -33.18
C GLY A 264 -6.87 -6.41 -34.21
N SER A 265 -6.91 -5.25 -34.91
CA SER A 265 -5.91 -4.93 -35.91
C SER A 265 -4.63 -4.35 -35.26
N THR A 266 -3.50 -4.75 -35.84
CA THR A 266 -2.18 -4.28 -35.43
C THR A 266 -1.37 -3.88 -36.65
N LYS A 267 -0.64 -2.77 -36.57
CA LYS A 267 0.30 -2.35 -37.61
C LYS A 267 1.49 -1.65 -37.00
N ILE A 268 2.61 -1.62 -37.75
CA ILE A 268 3.75 -0.80 -37.42
C ILE A 268 3.43 0.66 -37.73
N ALA A 269 3.51 1.51 -36.72
CA ALA A 269 3.32 2.97 -36.84
C ALA A 269 4.64 3.70 -37.14
N ALA A 270 5.77 3.14 -36.74
CA ALA A 270 7.11 3.58 -37.07
C ALA A 270 8.17 2.51 -36.77
N GLU A 271 9.33 2.63 -37.41
CA GLU A 271 10.57 1.92 -37.05
C GLU A 271 11.60 3.01 -36.72
N VAL A 272 11.88 3.18 -35.43
CA VAL A 272 12.87 4.16 -34.95
C VAL A 272 14.25 3.52 -35.00
N GLU A 273 15.19 4.16 -35.66
CA GLU A 273 16.58 3.68 -35.67
C GLU A 273 17.20 3.92 -34.30
N VAL A 274 17.59 2.84 -33.61
CA VAL A 274 18.15 2.86 -32.25
C VAL A 274 19.38 1.96 -32.15
N PHE A 275 20.26 2.29 -31.22
CA PHE A 275 21.26 1.33 -30.76
C PHE A 275 20.58 0.41 -29.75
N SER A 276 20.59 -0.91 -29.96
CA SER A 276 19.81 -1.87 -29.15
C SER A 276 20.64 -3.04 -28.64
N GLU A 277 21.93 -2.82 -28.42
CA GLU A 277 22.79 -3.80 -27.74
C GLU A 277 22.61 -3.69 -26.20
N MET A 278 22.82 -4.77 -25.49
CA MET A 278 22.68 -4.85 -24.02
C MET A 278 21.31 -4.34 -23.53
N GLU A 279 21.28 -3.27 -22.73
CA GLU A 279 20.07 -2.63 -22.17
C GLU A 279 19.60 -1.42 -22.98
N ASP A 280 20.35 -1.02 -23.99
CA ASP A 280 20.02 0.10 -24.88
C ASP A 280 18.86 -0.22 -25.82
N GLY A 281 18.18 0.80 -26.33
CA GLY A 281 17.06 0.61 -27.24
C GLY A 281 16.07 1.76 -27.25
N LEU A 282 14.85 1.49 -27.70
CA LEU A 282 13.69 2.33 -27.54
C LEU A 282 13.05 1.97 -26.18
N LEU A 283 13.18 2.85 -25.20
CA LEU A 283 13.01 2.54 -23.79
C LEU A 283 11.76 3.18 -23.16
N GLY A 284 11.27 4.29 -23.73
CA GLY A 284 10.12 4.99 -23.16
C GLY A 284 9.20 5.61 -24.21
N LEU A 285 7.92 5.68 -23.90
CA LEU A 285 6.87 6.29 -24.72
C LEU A 285 5.88 7.03 -23.83
N ALA A 286 5.55 8.28 -24.17
CA ALA A 286 4.50 9.04 -23.48
C ALA A 286 3.73 9.90 -24.47
N LEU A 287 2.45 10.15 -24.18
CA LEU A 287 1.66 11.15 -24.88
C LEU A 287 1.88 12.54 -24.28
N ASP A 288 1.81 13.58 -25.09
CA ASP A 288 1.74 14.95 -24.60
C ASP A 288 0.46 15.18 -23.79
N PRO A 289 0.49 15.97 -22.71
CA PRO A 289 -0.75 16.33 -21.98
C PRO A 289 -1.85 16.97 -22.85
N GLY A 290 -1.47 17.62 -23.95
CA GLY A 290 -2.37 18.17 -24.96
C GLY A 290 -2.47 17.32 -26.24
N PHE A 291 -2.23 16.01 -26.16
CA PHE A 291 -2.17 15.10 -27.32
C PHE A 291 -3.39 15.19 -28.25
N GLU A 292 -4.59 15.32 -27.71
CA GLU A 292 -5.81 15.42 -28.50
C GLU A 292 -5.80 16.64 -29.45
N ASP A 293 -5.14 17.72 -29.06
CA ASP A 293 -5.03 18.95 -29.83
C ASP A 293 -3.82 18.98 -30.76
N ASN A 294 -2.71 18.37 -30.32
CA ASN A 294 -1.40 18.59 -30.94
C ASN A 294 -0.78 17.34 -31.59
N GLY A 295 -1.26 16.14 -31.25
CA GLY A 295 -0.75 14.86 -31.76
C GLY A 295 0.69 14.54 -31.38
N TRP A 296 1.25 15.19 -30.33
CA TRP A 296 2.61 14.97 -29.94
C TRP A 296 2.77 13.77 -29.03
N ILE A 297 3.85 13.00 -29.31
CA ILE A 297 4.33 11.91 -28.48
C ILE A 297 5.80 12.13 -28.13
N TYR A 298 6.24 11.59 -27.02
CA TYR A 298 7.64 11.62 -26.58
C TYR A 298 8.18 10.21 -26.56
N MET A 299 9.38 10.03 -27.08
CA MET A 299 10.10 8.77 -27.03
C MET A 299 11.48 8.99 -26.40
N TYR A 300 11.89 8.04 -25.55
CA TYR A 300 13.20 7.99 -24.95
C TYR A 300 13.96 6.79 -25.50
N TYR A 301 15.11 7.03 -26.12
CA TYR A 301 15.81 5.97 -26.85
C TYR A 301 17.31 6.21 -26.92
N SER A 302 18.08 5.14 -27.13
CA SER A 302 19.52 5.17 -27.35
C SER A 302 19.84 5.57 -28.78
N ALA A 303 20.62 6.63 -28.96
CA ALA A 303 20.97 7.18 -30.26
C ALA A 303 21.64 6.12 -31.15
N PRO A 304 21.35 6.09 -32.46
CA PRO A 304 21.90 5.07 -33.37
C PRO A 304 23.40 5.21 -33.57
N GLY A 305 24.03 4.15 -34.03
CA GLY A 305 25.48 4.10 -34.32
C GLY A 305 26.34 4.18 -33.05
N ASP A 306 27.54 4.78 -33.17
CA ASP A 306 28.52 4.84 -32.08
C ASP A 306 28.30 6.00 -31.09
N ILE A 307 27.19 6.71 -31.20
CA ILE A 307 26.87 7.86 -30.34
C ILE A 307 26.39 7.34 -28.96
N ALA A 308 27.24 7.47 -27.94
CA ALA A 308 26.93 7.04 -26.58
C ALA A 308 26.05 8.10 -25.86
N GLU A 309 24.83 8.28 -26.34
CA GLU A 309 23.83 9.18 -25.80
C GLU A 309 22.44 8.51 -25.81
N GLN A 310 21.61 8.85 -24.84
CA GLN A 310 20.18 8.64 -24.93
C GLN A 310 19.49 9.96 -25.24
N HIS A 311 18.48 9.90 -26.08
CA HIS A 311 17.72 11.04 -26.51
C HIS A 311 16.29 10.99 -25.97
N LEU A 312 15.80 12.08 -25.39
CA LEU A 312 14.39 12.34 -25.23
C LEU A 312 13.96 13.22 -26.40
N SER A 313 13.13 12.67 -27.27
CA SER A 313 12.66 13.35 -28.48
C SER A 313 11.14 13.43 -28.52
N ARG A 314 10.64 14.53 -29.09
CA ARG A 314 9.22 14.71 -29.42
C ARG A 314 9.02 14.43 -30.90
N PHE A 315 7.93 13.71 -31.21
CA PHE A 315 7.48 13.38 -32.56
C PHE A 315 6.00 13.73 -32.74
N TYR A 316 5.57 13.90 -33.99
CA TYR A 316 4.17 14.03 -34.35
C TYR A 316 3.60 12.67 -34.75
N PHE A 317 2.44 12.34 -34.18
CA PHE A 317 1.65 11.17 -34.55
C PHE A 317 0.37 11.63 -35.22
N ASP A 318 0.15 11.26 -36.48
CA ASP A 318 -1.00 11.70 -37.30
C ASP A 318 -2.29 10.88 -37.07
N GLY A 319 -2.30 10.01 -36.05
CA GLY A 319 -3.36 9.06 -35.77
C GLY A 319 -3.19 7.72 -36.49
N GLN A 320 -2.21 7.58 -37.38
CA GLN A 320 -1.91 6.37 -38.12
C GLN A 320 -0.43 5.98 -38.10
N ALA A 321 0.47 6.94 -38.16
CA ALA A 321 1.90 6.75 -38.19
C ALA A 321 2.60 7.86 -37.40
N VAL A 322 3.80 7.55 -36.91
CA VAL A 322 4.70 8.53 -36.33
C VAL A 322 5.51 9.15 -37.46
N ASP A 323 5.45 10.47 -37.59
CA ASP A 323 6.29 11.22 -38.52
C ASP A 323 7.71 11.36 -37.92
N LEU A 324 8.62 10.46 -38.30
CA LEU A 324 10.01 10.49 -37.84
C LEU A 324 10.76 11.74 -38.29
N ALA A 325 10.31 12.39 -39.39
CA ALA A 325 10.94 13.65 -39.86
C ALA A 325 10.57 14.85 -38.98
N SER A 326 9.53 14.73 -38.15
CA SER A 326 9.10 15.75 -37.19
C SER A 326 9.94 15.77 -35.89
N GLU A 327 10.95 14.94 -35.78
CA GLU A 327 11.74 14.81 -34.58
C GLU A 327 12.27 16.14 -34.06
N ALA A 328 12.07 16.38 -32.77
CA ALA A 328 12.70 17.45 -32.02
C ALA A 328 13.37 16.85 -30.77
N ILE A 329 14.67 16.77 -30.78
CA ILE A 329 15.44 16.28 -29.61
C ILE A 329 15.36 17.35 -28.51
N LEU A 330 14.80 16.99 -27.37
CA LEU A 330 14.60 17.87 -26.22
C LEU A 330 15.73 17.76 -25.20
N LEU A 331 16.26 16.55 -25.03
CA LEU A 331 17.32 16.26 -24.07
C LEU A 331 18.25 15.20 -24.64
N LYS A 332 19.55 15.37 -24.39
CA LYS A 332 20.58 14.38 -24.65
C LYS A 332 21.28 14.03 -23.36
N VAL A 333 21.34 12.74 -23.05
CA VAL A 333 21.96 12.20 -21.84
C VAL A 333 23.18 11.36 -22.28
N PRO A 334 24.41 11.76 -21.95
CA PRO A 334 25.58 10.91 -22.20
C PRO A 334 25.49 9.60 -21.43
N THR A 335 25.84 8.48 -22.08
CA THR A 335 25.81 7.14 -21.47
C THR A 335 27.15 6.43 -21.63
N GLN A 336 27.34 5.33 -20.91
CA GLN A 336 28.50 4.44 -21.05
C GLN A 336 28.02 3.10 -21.62
N ARG A 337 28.18 2.89 -22.93
CA ARG A 337 27.74 1.66 -23.63
C ARG A 337 28.62 0.44 -23.37
N ALA A 338 29.73 0.57 -22.66
CA ALA A 338 30.65 -0.53 -22.42
C ALA A 338 30.34 -1.37 -21.18
N GLU A 339 29.39 -0.94 -20.37
CA GLU A 339 29.03 -1.59 -19.11
C GLU A 339 27.51 -1.75 -18.99
N CYS A 340 27.07 -2.84 -18.37
CA CYS A 340 25.68 -3.04 -17.96
C CYS A 340 25.29 -2.00 -16.90
N CYS A 341 24.01 -1.63 -16.83
CA CYS A 341 23.44 -0.77 -15.80
C CYS A 341 23.85 0.71 -15.93
N HIS A 342 23.24 1.38 -16.89
CA HIS A 342 23.39 2.83 -17.05
C HIS A 342 22.70 3.56 -15.89
N ALA A 343 23.49 4.08 -14.95
CA ALA A 343 23.02 4.94 -13.87
C ALA A 343 23.02 6.40 -14.32
#